data_843e0480792c846ffb0332176c953f24
#
_entry.id   843e0480792c846ffb0332176c953f24
#
_cell.length_a   1.000
_cell.length_b   1.000
_cell.length_c   1.000
_cell.angle_alpha   90.00
_cell.angle_beta   90.00
_cell.angle_gamma   90.00
#
_symmetry.space_group_name_H-M   'P 1'
#
loop_
_entity.id
_entity.type
_entity.pdbx_description
1 polymer ?
#
loop_
_entity_poly.entity_id
_entity_poly.type
_entity_poly.pdbx_seq_one_letter_code
_entity_poly.pdbx_strand_id
1 'polypeptide(L)'
;LNPIDIYDAPNGNVVSQLAAGFNFVTTHGVQDNWTLINDQQWVLTENLRQALPSRFAGVLITEDMEYPVAWILVNVVPSRTPGAEPTEGDLAVLRYTLVNLYSFVEIDGWRWYQIGVDQWVHQTLVAKILPVERSAEIDTHKWVSVDLYEQVAIAYEDNTPVFATLISSGLSDWPTNEGLFHVYVRYPRTVMSGADGQPDFYYLEEVPWTMYFDHD
;
A
#
# COMPACT_ATOMS: atom_id res chain seq x y z
N LEU A 1 7.23 1.19 20.70
CA LEU A 1 8.52 1.58 20.13
C LEU A 1 9.10 2.71 20.98
N ASN A 2 10.41 2.73 21.21
CA ASN A 2 11.10 3.81 21.91
C ASN A 2 11.80 4.70 20.89
N PRO A 3 12.00 6.01 21.19
CA PRO A 3 12.89 6.86 20.41
C PRO A 3 14.30 6.25 20.32
N ILE A 4 15.00 6.53 19.24
CA ILE A 4 16.35 6.07 18.98
C ILE A 4 17.31 7.25 19.08
N ASP A 5 18.34 7.14 19.94
CA ASP A 5 19.36 8.16 20.06
C ASP A 5 20.22 8.25 18.80
N ILE A 6 20.46 9.48 18.35
CA ILE A 6 21.36 9.81 17.24
C ILE A 6 22.61 10.45 17.82
N TYR A 7 23.77 9.96 17.39
CA TYR A 7 25.10 10.34 17.89
C TYR A 7 25.87 11.11 16.82
N ASP A 8 26.78 12.00 17.25
CA ASP A 8 27.70 12.76 16.38
C ASP A 8 28.84 11.92 15.81
N ALA A 9 29.19 10.83 16.49
CA ALA A 9 30.23 9.87 16.09
C ALA A 9 29.98 8.51 16.76
N PRO A 10 30.65 7.44 16.31
CA PRO A 10 30.72 6.19 17.06
C PRO A 10 31.28 6.43 18.47
N ASN A 11 30.55 6.00 19.49
CA ASN A 11 30.83 6.28 20.92
C ASN A 11 30.87 7.78 21.30
N GLY A 12 30.28 8.65 20.46
CA GLY A 12 30.20 10.09 20.68
C GLY A 12 29.04 10.51 21.57
N ASN A 13 28.62 11.76 21.44
CA ASN A 13 27.52 12.32 22.20
C ASN A 13 26.20 12.16 21.48
N VAL A 14 25.11 12.01 22.25
CA VAL A 14 23.74 12.09 21.68
C VAL A 14 23.47 13.53 21.27
N VAL A 15 23.15 13.74 19.99
CA VAL A 15 22.87 15.07 19.40
C VAL A 15 21.40 15.28 19.13
N SER A 16 20.64 14.20 18.92
CA SER A 16 19.20 14.24 18.70
C SER A 16 18.58 12.86 18.93
N GLN A 17 17.28 12.76 18.71
CA GLN A 17 16.55 11.50 18.77
C GLN A 17 15.64 11.37 17.55
N LEU A 18 15.59 10.19 16.96
CA LEU A 18 14.56 9.82 16.00
C LEU A 18 13.34 9.37 16.79
N ALA A 19 12.21 10.04 16.61
CA ALA A 19 10.98 9.73 17.32
C ALA A 19 10.54 8.27 17.05
N ALA A 20 9.85 7.69 18.02
CA ALA A 20 9.24 6.39 17.84
C ALA A 20 8.20 6.44 16.72
N GLY A 21 8.20 5.47 15.80
CA GLY A 21 7.29 5.46 14.66
C GLY A 21 7.74 4.51 13.56
N PHE A 22 7.13 4.67 12.39
CA PHE A 22 7.47 3.93 11.19
C PHE A 22 8.53 4.70 10.40
N ASN A 23 9.82 4.39 10.65
CA ASN A 23 10.93 5.16 10.12
C ASN A 23 11.77 4.35 9.14
N PHE A 24 12.11 4.95 8.01
CA PHE A 24 13.07 4.44 7.04
C PHE A 24 14.18 5.46 6.83
N VAL A 25 15.42 5.03 7.04
CA VAL A 25 16.62 5.84 6.85
C VAL A 25 17.57 5.17 5.86
N THR A 26 18.28 5.97 5.11
CA THR A 26 19.35 5.50 4.21
C THR A 26 20.64 5.29 4.98
N THR A 27 21.30 4.16 4.79
CA THR A 27 22.56 3.86 5.44
C THR A 27 23.74 4.18 4.52
N HIS A 28 24.73 4.92 5.02
CA HIS A 28 25.89 5.39 4.25
C HIS A 28 27.19 4.68 4.61
N GLY A 29 27.25 3.98 5.74
CA GLY A 29 28.42 3.24 6.16
C GLY A 29 28.22 2.54 7.50
N VAL A 30 29.11 1.61 7.79
CA VAL A 30 29.12 0.87 9.07
C VAL A 30 30.53 0.91 9.64
N GLN A 31 30.65 1.20 10.94
CA GLN A 31 31.86 1.11 11.71
C GLN A 31 31.58 0.38 13.01
N ASP A 32 32.16 -0.81 13.19
CA ASP A 32 31.89 -1.71 14.32
C ASP A 32 30.38 -1.98 14.48
N ASN A 33 29.79 -1.57 15.59
CA ASN A 33 28.35 -1.67 15.87
C ASN A 33 27.58 -0.36 15.61
N TRP A 34 28.15 0.55 14.85
CA TRP A 34 27.57 1.84 14.51
C TRP A 34 27.26 1.94 13.01
N THR A 35 26.13 2.54 12.67
CA THR A 35 25.71 2.80 11.29
C THR A 35 25.52 4.30 11.07
N LEU A 36 26.15 4.82 10.02
CA LEU A 36 25.96 6.20 9.54
C LEU A 36 24.66 6.28 8.74
N ILE A 37 23.75 7.15 9.17
CA ILE A 37 22.43 7.36 8.53
C ILE A 37 22.31 8.73 7.86
N ASN A 38 23.18 9.68 8.21
CA ASN A 38 23.27 11.01 7.60
C ASN A 38 24.65 11.58 7.89
N ASP A 39 24.98 12.75 7.30
CA ASP A 39 26.21 13.44 7.63
C ASP A 39 26.36 13.61 9.15
N GLN A 40 27.40 12.99 9.72
CA GLN A 40 27.69 13.01 11.15
C GLN A 40 26.55 12.52 12.06
N GLN A 41 25.65 11.70 11.55
CA GLN A 41 24.56 11.09 12.32
C GLN A 41 24.73 9.58 12.38
N TRP A 42 24.96 9.08 13.57
CA TRP A 42 25.22 7.68 13.82
C TRP A 42 24.18 7.08 14.76
N VAL A 43 23.82 5.84 14.49
CA VAL A 43 22.95 5.04 15.35
C VAL A 43 23.58 3.68 15.62
N LEU A 44 23.18 3.04 16.71
CA LEU A 44 23.57 1.66 16.96
C LEU A 44 22.93 0.75 15.89
N THR A 45 23.76 -0.09 15.27
CA THR A 45 23.31 -1.00 14.19
C THR A 45 22.20 -1.96 14.66
N GLU A 46 22.19 -2.33 15.93
CA GLU A 46 21.16 -3.19 16.52
C GLU A 46 19.75 -2.59 16.48
N ASN A 47 19.64 -1.26 16.38
CA ASN A 47 18.37 -0.54 16.26
C ASN A 47 17.82 -0.56 14.84
N LEU A 48 18.59 -1.02 13.86
CA LEU A 48 18.21 -1.06 12.48
C LEU A 48 17.76 -2.46 12.05
N ARG A 49 16.87 -2.49 11.07
CA ARG A 49 16.48 -3.70 10.34
C ARG A 49 16.52 -3.40 8.85
N GLN A 50 17.03 -4.33 8.07
CA GLN A 50 16.97 -4.18 6.62
C GLN A 50 15.53 -4.19 6.15
N ALA A 51 15.12 -3.13 5.45
CA ALA A 51 13.83 -3.09 4.78
C ALA A 51 13.89 -3.97 3.52
N LEU A 52 12.92 -4.88 3.40
CA LEU A 52 12.74 -5.66 2.18
C LEU A 52 11.61 -5.01 1.37
N PRO A 53 11.88 -4.53 0.15
CA PRO A 53 10.85 -3.94 -0.70
C PRO A 53 9.76 -4.97 -1.03
N SER A 54 8.52 -4.50 -1.13
CA SER A 54 7.43 -5.31 -1.63
C SER A 54 7.74 -5.79 -3.06
N ARG A 55 7.38 -7.04 -3.37
CA ARG A 55 7.44 -7.60 -4.74
C ARG A 55 6.13 -7.41 -5.50
N PHE A 56 5.14 -6.81 -4.87
CA PHE A 56 3.87 -6.52 -5.51
C PHE A 56 4.07 -5.42 -6.56
N ALA A 57 3.58 -5.64 -7.78
CA ALA A 57 3.80 -4.74 -8.92
C ALA A 57 2.51 -4.28 -9.62
N GLY A 58 1.33 -4.66 -9.13
CA GLY A 58 0.07 -4.39 -9.84
C GLY A 58 -0.11 -5.26 -11.08
N VAL A 59 -1.03 -4.88 -11.97
CA VAL A 59 -1.38 -5.64 -13.17
C VAL A 59 -1.71 -4.71 -14.34
N LEU A 60 -1.28 -5.05 -15.54
CA LEU A 60 -1.77 -4.44 -16.77
C LEU A 60 -3.20 -4.94 -17.05
N ILE A 61 -4.09 -4.02 -17.33
CA ILE A 61 -5.47 -4.36 -17.72
C ILE A 61 -5.48 -4.64 -19.21
N THR A 62 -5.98 -5.81 -19.60
CA THR A 62 -6.10 -6.26 -20.98
C THR A 62 -7.55 -6.47 -21.37
N GLU A 63 -7.84 -6.48 -22.67
CA GLU A 63 -9.19 -6.68 -23.21
C GLU A 63 -9.76 -8.08 -22.87
N ASP A 64 -8.89 -9.04 -22.48
CA ASP A 64 -9.28 -10.41 -22.14
C ASP A 64 -9.87 -10.56 -20.71
N MET A 65 -9.96 -9.49 -19.95
CA MET A 65 -10.60 -9.52 -18.63
C MET A 65 -12.13 -9.56 -18.76
N GLU A 66 -12.69 -10.75 -18.97
CA GLU A 66 -14.15 -10.94 -19.16
C GLU A 66 -14.96 -10.73 -17.88
N TYR A 67 -14.37 -10.98 -16.71
CA TYR A 67 -15.02 -10.89 -15.39
C TYR A 67 -14.36 -9.83 -14.51
N PRO A 68 -15.09 -9.28 -13.52
CA PRO A 68 -14.44 -8.50 -12.48
C PRO A 68 -13.33 -9.34 -11.83
N VAL A 69 -12.17 -8.73 -11.63
CA VAL A 69 -11.00 -9.35 -11.00
C VAL A 69 -10.69 -8.66 -9.69
N ALA A 70 -10.04 -9.39 -8.78
CA ALA A 70 -9.64 -8.88 -7.48
C ALA A 70 -8.32 -9.50 -7.02
N TRP A 71 -7.60 -8.79 -6.17
CA TRP A 71 -6.49 -9.37 -5.42
C TRP A 71 -6.96 -10.01 -4.12
N ILE A 72 -6.36 -11.13 -3.78
CA ILE A 72 -6.44 -11.71 -2.43
C ILE A 72 -5.54 -10.88 -1.49
N LEU A 73 -6.09 -10.40 -0.39
CA LEU A 73 -5.39 -9.48 0.53
C LEU A 73 -4.58 -10.20 1.62
N VAL A 74 -4.91 -11.43 1.93
CA VAL A 74 -4.21 -12.29 2.90
C VAL A 74 -4.13 -13.72 2.38
N ASN A 75 -3.23 -14.54 2.91
CA ASN A 75 -3.29 -15.97 2.61
C ASN A 75 -4.60 -16.54 3.17
N VAL A 76 -5.45 -17.09 2.30
CA VAL A 76 -6.79 -17.58 2.67
C VAL A 76 -7.03 -18.97 2.11
N VAL A 77 -7.61 -19.86 2.91
CA VAL A 77 -8.20 -21.11 2.43
C VAL A 77 -9.65 -20.80 2.07
N PRO A 78 -10.06 -20.88 0.78
CA PRO A 78 -11.44 -20.61 0.38
C PRO A 78 -12.40 -21.62 1.00
N SER A 79 -13.60 -21.18 1.37
CA SER A 79 -14.67 -22.07 1.80
C SER A 79 -15.29 -22.79 0.61
N ARG A 80 -15.73 -24.03 0.77
CA ARG A 80 -16.40 -24.79 -0.32
C ARG A 80 -17.80 -24.27 -0.63
N THR A 81 -18.44 -23.71 0.39
CA THR A 81 -19.75 -23.05 0.25
C THR A 81 -19.68 -21.67 0.90
N PRO A 82 -20.41 -20.67 0.40
CA PRO A 82 -20.37 -19.33 0.96
C PRO A 82 -20.87 -19.33 2.42
N GLY A 83 -20.20 -18.58 3.28
CA GLY A 83 -20.54 -18.49 4.72
C GLY A 83 -20.03 -19.66 5.59
N ALA A 84 -19.48 -20.71 5.00
CA ALA A 84 -18.95 -21.84 5.75
C ALA A 84 -17.48 -21.64 6.15
N GLU A 85 -17.07 -22.39 7.20
CA GLU A 85 -15.66 -22.48 7.55
C GLU A 85 -14.87 -23.21 6.45
N PRO A 86 -13.59 -22.83 6.24
CA PRO A 86 -12.71 -23.55 5.33
C PRO A 86 -12.54 -25.02 5.72
N THR A 87 -12.38 -25.89 4.72
CA THR A 87 -12.15 -27.31 4.97
C THR A 87 -10.66 -27.56 5.28
N GLU A 88 -10.38 -28.29 6.35
CA GLU A 88 -9.02 -28.68 6.70
C GLU A 88 -8.36 -29.50 5.56
N GLY A 89 -7.15 -29.10 5.18
CA GLY A 89 -6.39 -29.73 4.10
C GLY A 89 -6.62 -29.15 2.71
N ASP A 90 -7.57 -28.23 2.53
CA ASP A 90 -7.72 -27.49 1.29
C ASP A 90 -6.54 -26.50 1.08
N LEU A 91 -6.20 -26.24 -0.19
CA LEU A 91 -5.08 -25.37 -0.52
C LEU A 91 -5.41 -23.90 -0.30
N ALA A 92 -4.47 -23.17 0.29
CA ALA A 92 -4.57 -21.73 0.45
C ALA A 92 -4.30 -21.01 -0.87
N VAL A 93 -5.08 -19.97 -1.14
CA VAL A 93 -4.77 -18.94 -2.15
C VAL A 93 -3.90 -17.88 -1.47
N LEU A 94 -2.76 -17.59 -2.07
CA LEU A 94 -1.77 -16.71 -1.47
C LEU A 94 -2.16 -15.23 -1.62
N ARG A 95 -1.70 -14.43 -0.67
CA ARG A 95 -1.79 -12.97 -0.75
C ARG A 95 -1.23 -12.48 -2.09
N TYR A 96 -1.91 -11.48 -2.66
CA TYR A 96 -1.60 -10.85 -3.95
C TYR A 96 -1.86 -11.72 -5.19
N THR A 97 -2.45 -12.91 -5.03
CA THR A 97 -2.98 -13.64 -6.17
C THR A 97 -4.13 -12.86 -6.78
N LEU A 98 -4.09 -12.63 -8.10
CA LEU A 98 -5.20 -12.08 -8.86
C LEU A 98 -6.16 -13.20 -9.19
N VAL A 99 -7.45 -13.00 -8.88
CA VAL A 99 -8.53 -13.99 -9.09
C VAL A 99 -9.68 -13.36 -9.85
N ASN A 100 -10.38 -14.16 -10.63
CA ASN A 100 -11.64 -13.76 -11.24
C ASN A 100 -12.78 -13.91 -10.24
N LEU A 101 -13.73 -12.99 -10.27
CA LEU A 101 -14.96 -13.05 -9.46
C LEU A 101 -16.11 -13.50 -10.36
N TYR A 102 -16.43 -14.79 -10.35
CA TYR A 102 -17.43 -15.40 -11.23
C TYR A 102 -18.88 -15.11 -10.81
N SER A 103 -19.12 -15.07 -9.50
CA SER A 103 -20.43 -14.77 -8.93
C SER A 103 -20.29 -14.29 -7.49
N PHE A 104 -21.38 -13.83 -6.91
CA PHE A 104 -21.44 -13.57 -5.48
C PHE A 104 -22.79 -13.95 -4.89
N VAL A 105 -22.80 -14.21 -3.59
CA VAL A 105 -24.00 -14.33 -2.77
C VAL A 105 -23.88 -13.43 -1.55
N GLU A 106 -25.00 -13.00 -1.01
CA GLU A 106 -25.04 -12.19 0.20
C GLU A 106 -25.55 -13.03 1.38
N ILE A 107 -24.80 -13.06 2.47
CA ILE A 107 -25.12 -13.78 3.71
C ILE A 107 -24.90 -12.80 4.87
N ASP A 108 -25.93 -12.54 5.66
CA ASP A 108 -25.88 -11.65 6.82
C ASP A 108 -25.33 -10.24 6.52
N GLY A 109 -25.65 -9.71 5.31
CA GLY A 109 -25.21 -8.39 4.85
C GLY A 109 -23.77 -8.36 4.30
N TRP A 110 -23.11 -9.50 4.19
CA TRP A 110 -21.75 -9.63 3.66
C TRP A 110 -21.73 -10.39 2.33
N ARG A 111 -20.94 -9.93 1.38
CA ARG A 111 -20.76 -10.63 0.10
C ARG A 111 -19.69 -11.69 0.20
N TRP A 112 -20.01 -12.85 -0.36
CA TRP A 112 -19.09 -13.94 -0.60
C TRP A 112 -18.90 -14.09 -2.08
N TYR A 113 -17.66 -14.02 -2.54
CA TYR A 113 -17.31 -14.09 -3.96
C TYR A 113 -16.83 -15.49 -4.32
N GLN A 114 -17.35 -16.02 -5.43
CA GLN A 114 -16.86 -17.25 -6.01
C GLN A 114 -15.63 -16.95 -6.87
N ILE A 115 -14.50 -17.55 -6.52
CA ILE A 115 -13.22 -17.39 -7.21
C ILE A 115 -12.79 -18.64 -7.97
N GLY A 116 -13.56 -19.74 -7.86
CA GLY A 116 -13.35 -21.02 -8.52
C GLY A 116 -14.45 -22.00 -8.15
N VAL A 117 -14.36 -23.22 -8.69
CA VAL A 117 -15.31 -24.30 -8.35
C VAL A 117 -15.13 -24.65 -6.88
N ASP A 118 -16.22 -24.58 -6.11
CA ASP A 118 -16.23 -24.81 -4.64
C ASP A 118 -15.18 -23.95 -3.90
N GLN A 119 -14.94 -22.71 -4.39
CA GLN A 119 -14.01 -21.77 -3.78
C GLN A 119 -14.70 -20.41 -3.58
N TRP A 120 -15.00 -20.10 -2.32
CA TRP A 120 -15.67 -18.87 -1.92
C TRP A 120 -14.83 -18.11 -0.91
N VAL A 121 -14.75 -16.80 -1.08
CA VAL A 121 -14.03 -15.90 -0.18
C VAL A 121 -14.91 -14.75 0.27
N HIS A 122 -14.72 -14.34 1.52
CA HIS A 122 -15.45 -13.21 2.09
C HIS A 122 -14.97 -11.88 1.47
N GLN A 123 -15.87 -10.90 1.31
CA GLN A 123 -15.57 -9.62 0.66
C GLN A 123 -14.41 -8.84 1.30
N THR A 124 -14.18 -8.97 2.61
CA THR A 124 -13.08 -8.29 3.30
C THR A 124 -11.69 -8.87 2.99
N LEU A 125 -11.64 -9.98 2.28
CA LEU A 125 -10.40 -10.68 1.92
C LEU A 125 -9.94 -10.40 0.50
N VAL A 126 -10.70 -9.57 -0.24
CA VAL A 126 -10.41 -9.23 -1.63
C VAL A 126 -10.44 -7.72 -1.84
N ALA A 127 -9.64 -7.25 -2.80
CA ALA A 127 -9.68 -5.88 -3.31
C ALA A 127 -10.03 -5.93 -4.80
N LYS A 128 -11.19 -5.40 -5.17
CA LYS A 128 -11.72 -5.49 -6.53
C LYS A 128 -11.14 -4.40 -7.43
N ILE A 129 -10.86 -4.75 -8.67
CA ILE A 129 -10.57 -3.79 -9.73
C ILE A 129 -11.92 -3.40 -10.35
N LEU A 130 -12.36 -2.16 -10.08
CA LEU A 130 -13.62 -1.62 -10.54
C LEU A 130 -13.39 -0.39 -11.43
N PRO A 131 -13.20 -0.57 -12.75
CA PRO A 131 -13.07 0.57 -13.65
C PRO A 131 -14.30 1.48 -13.60
N VAL A 132 -14.05 2.78 -13.64
CA VAL A 132 -15.08 3.82 -13.58
C VAL A 132 -15.13 4.60 -14.88
N GLU A 133 -16.30 5.17 -15.19
CA GLU A 133 -16.44 6.09 -16.30
C GLU A 133 -15.70 7.40 -16.05
N ARG A 134 -15.09 7.96 -17.08
CA ARG A 134 -14.39 9.25 -17.01
C ARG A 134 -15.37 10.37 -16.73
N SER A 135 -15.15 11.15 -15.68
CA SER A 135 -15.90 12.38 -15.44
C SER A 135 -15.67 13.40 -16.56
N ALA A 136 -16.71 14.17 -16.89
CA ALA A 136 -16.60 15.26 -17.86
C ALA A 136 -15.67 16.39 -17.40
N GLU A 137 -15.35 16.47 -16.13
CA GLU A 137 -14.43 17.46 -15.56
C GLU A 137 -12.96 17.09 -15.75
N ILE A 138 -12.65 15.83 -16.14
CA ILE A 138 -11.29 15.38 -16.41
C ILE A 138 -10.90 15.86 -17.82
N ASP A 139 -9.95 16.80 -17.89
CA ASP A 139 -9.47 17.41 -19.12
C ASP A 139 -8.16 16.82 -19.67
N THR A 140 -7.56 15.87 -18.94
CA THR A 140 -6.28 15.23 -19.26
C THR A 140 -6.45 13.89 -19.94
N HIS A 141 -5.56 13.57 -20.90
CA HIS A 141 -5.52 12.28 -21.59
C HIS A 141 -5.16 11.11 -20.64
N LYS A 142 -4.32 11.37 -19.61
CA LYS A 142 -3.94 10.38 -18.59
C LYS A 142 -4.48 10.81 -17.24
N TRP A 143 -5.14 9.89 -16.58
CA TRP A 143 -5.71 10.11 -15.24
C TRP A 143 -5.73 8.82 -14.43
N VAL A 144 -5.98 8.95 -13.13
CA VAL A 144 -6.04 7.83 -12.19
C VAL A 144 -7.31 7.94 -11.37
N SER A 145 -8.06 6.85 -11.25
CA SER A 145 -9.08 6.71 -10.22
C SER A 145 -8.50 6.03 -8.99
N VAL A 146 -8.95 6.46 -7.82
CA VAL A 146 -8.58 5.86 -6.54
C VAL A 146 -9.86 5.46 -5.81
N ASP A 147 -10.02 4.18 -5.55
CA ASP A 147 -11.11 3.64 -4.75
C ASP A 147 -10.59 3.45 -3.31
N LEU A 148 -11.05 4.31 -2.40
CA LEU A 148 -10.62 4.28 -0.99
C LEU A 148 -11.22 3.09 -0.22
N TYR A 149 -12.34 2.53 -0.68
CA TYR A 149 -12.92 1.33 -0.05
C TYR A 149 -12.18 0.07 -0.46
N GLU A 150 -11.96 -0.11 -1.77
CA GLU A 150 -11.23 -1.27 -2.31
C GLU A 150 -9.71 -1.14 -2.13
N GLN A 151 -9.19 0.05 -1.80
CA GLN A 151 -7.76 0.34 -1.72
C GLN A 151 -7.04 0.03 -3.03
N VAL A 152 -7.64 0.46 -4.15
CA VAL A 152 -7.17 0.21 -5.51
C VAL A 152 -7.05 1.53 -6.26
N ALA A 153 -5.95 1.70 -7.00
CA ALA A 153 -5.79 2.75 -7.99
C ALA A 153 -5.80 2.15 -9.40
N ILE A 154 -6.50 2.80 -10.33
CA ILE A 154 -6.56 2.40 -11.74
C ILE A 154 -6.10 3.57 -12.60
N ALA A 155 -5.09 3.35 -13.43
CA ALA A 155 -4.61 4.32 -14.41
C ALA A 155 -5.33 4.13 -15.74
N TYR A 156 -5.62 5.26 -16.41
CA TYR A 156 -6.35 5.32 -17.66
C TYR A 156 -5.58 6.11 -18.73
N GLU A 157 -5.75 5.70 -19.97
CA GLU A 157 -5.49 6.50 -21.15
C GLU A 157 -6.84 6.78 -21.83
N ASP A 158 -7.25 8.05 -21.89
CA ASP A 158 -8.60 8.49 -22.24
C ASP A 158 -9.67 7.76 -21.41
N ASN A 159 -10.49 6.92 -22.03
CA ASN A 159 -11.53 6.13 -21.38
C ASN A 159 -11.09 4.67 -21.12
N THR A 160 -9.86 4.31 -21.46
CA THR A 160 -9.38 2.94 -21.39
C THR A 160 -8.56 2.74 -20.11
N PRO A 161 -8.97 1.87 -19.19
CA PRO A 161 -8.13 1.47 -18.07
C PRO A 161 -6.95 0.65 -18.60
N VAL A 162 -5.73 0.99 -18.16
CA VAL A 162 -4.50 0.36 -18.66
C VAL A 162 -3.69 -0.36 -17.58
N PHE A 163 -3.87 0.05 -16.33
CA PHE A 163 -3.11 -0.53 -15.22
C PHE A 163 -3.88 -0.40 -13.90
N ALA A 164 -3.80 -1.39 -13.04
CA ALA A 164 -4.33 -1.33 -11.69
C ALA A 164 -3.31 -1.76 -10.64
N THR A 165 -3.41 -1.20 -9.45
CA THR A 165 -2.54 -1.55 -8.32
C THR A 165 -3.26 -1.39 -6.99
N LEU A 166 -2.82 -2.14 -5.98
CA LEU A 166 -3.20 -1.86 -4.59
C LEU A 166 -2.49 -0.60 -4.10
N ILE A 167 -3.17 0.12 -3.24
CA ILE A 167 -2.66 1.31 -2.55
C ILE A 167 -2.83 1.17 -1.05
N SER A 168 -2.30 2.14 -0.32
CA SER A 168 -2.64 2.42 1.08
C SER A 168 -3.04 3.89 1.16
N SER A 169 -4.29 4.16 1.46
CA SER A 169 -4.78 5.51 1.71
C SER A 169 -4.46 5.97 3.15
N GLY A 170 -4.84 7.20 3.47
CA GLY A 170 -4.74 7.74 4.81
C GLY A 170 -5.50 6.92 5.85
N LEU A 171 -5.09 7.05 7.11
CA LEU A 171 -5.73 6.42 8.26
C LEU A 171 -7.03 7.17 8.64
N SER A 172 -7.84 6.57 9.53
CA SER A 172 -9.10 7.19 9.99
C SER A 172 -8.91 8.59 10.58
N ASP A 173 -7.80 8.83 11.28
CA ASP A 173 -7.50 10.12 11.90
C ASP A 173 -6.85 11.13 10.93
N TRP A 174 -6.34 10.61 9.81
CA TRP A 174 -5.69 11.35 8.72
C TRP A 174 -6.20 10.82 7.38
N PRO A 175 -7.50 11.02 7.06
CA PRO A 175 -8.09 10.45 5.86
C PRO A 175 -7.54 11.11 4.59
N THR A 176 -7.45 10.32 3.53
CA THR A 176 -7.26 10.89 2.19
C THR A 176 -8.52 11.60 1.76
N ASN A 177 -8.42 12.86 1.34
CA ASN A 177 -9.54 13.65 0.85
C ASN A 177 -10.13 13.05 -0.43
N GLU A 178 -11.48 13.10 -0.53
CA GLU A 178 -12.21 12.67 -1.73
C GLU A 178 -12.46 13.87 -2.65
N GLY A 179 -12.37 13.65 -3.96
CA GLY A 179 -12.63 14.68 -4.95
C GLY A 179 -11.86 14.50 -6.23
N LEU A 180 -11.89 15.53 -7.07
CA LEU A 180 -11.08 15.64 -8.28
C LEU A 180 -9.88 16.53 -7.99
N PHE A 181 -8.68 15.97 -8.22
CA PHE A 181 -7.42 16.63 -7.94
C PHE A 181 -6.55 16.68 -9.17
N HIS A 182 -5.61 17.65 -9.20
CA HIS A 182 -4.57 17.74 -10.20
C HIS A 182 -3.20 17.58 -9.56
N VAL A 183 -2.36 16.72 -10.15
CA VAL A 183 -0.96 16.62 -9.73
C VAL A 183 -0.26 17.94 -10.10
N TYR A 184 0.12 18.73 -9.09
CA TYR A 184 0.74 20.04 -9.29
C TYR A 184 2.27 20.01 -9.16
N VAL A 185 2.84 18.98 -8.50
CA VAL A 185 4.30 18.81 -8.42
C VAL A 185 4.67 17.32 -8.38
N ARG A 186 5.84 17.02 -8.94
CA ARG A 186 6.42 15.66 -9.00
C ARG A 186 7.89 15.71 -8.63
N TYR A 187 8.32 14.77 -7.83
CA TYR A 187 9.73 14.57 -7.49
C TYR A 187 10.17 13.16 -7.84
N PRO A 188 11.38 12.97 -8.41
CA PRO A 188 11.96 11.65 -8.61
C PRO A 188 12.12 10.90 -7.29
N ARG A 189 12.47 11.64 -6.24
CA ARG A 189 12.60 11.16 -4.85
C ARG A 189 12.38 12.32 -3.89
N THR A 190 11.83 12.01 -2.71
CA THR A 190 11.67 12.99 -1.63
C THR A 190 11.64 12.29 -0.27
N VAL A 191 11.74 13.07 0.78
CA VAL A 191 11.40 12.62 2.14
C VAL A 191 9.90 12.79 2.34
N MET A 192 9.26 11.82 2.94
CA MET A 192 7.88 11.90 3.43
C MET A 192 7.87 11.74 4.95
N SER A 193 7.24 12.66 5.64
CA SER A 193 7.06 12.57 7.10
C SER A 193 5.71 13.16 7.48
N GLY A 194 5.16 12.68 8.58
CA GLY A 194 3.90 13.20 9.11
C GLY A 194 3.63 12.76 10.54
N ALA A 195 2.56 13.30 11.11
CA ALA A 195 2.10 13.02 12.48
C ALA A 195 3.16 13.32 13.54
N ASP A 196 3.91 14.41 13.40
CA ASP A 196 4.97 14.79 14.35
C ASP A 196 4.42 14.90 15.78
N GLY A 197 5.09 14.24 16.73
CA GLY A 197 4.67 14.15 18.12
C GLY A 197 3.47 13.25 18.39
N GLN A 198 2.95 12.52 17.40
CA GLN A 198 1.84 11.58 17.53
C GLN A 198 2.31 10.11 17.53
N PRO A 199 1.50 9.17 18.03
CA PRO A 199 1.85 7.74 18.05
C PRO A 199 2.05 7.11 16.67
N ASP A 200 1.44 7.67 15.64
CA ASP A 200 1.49 7.25 14.25
C ASP A 200 2.53 8.03 13.41
N PHE A 201 3.49 8.70 14.08
CA PHE A 201 4.61 9.37 13.42
C PHE A 201 5.33 8.44 12.43
N TYR A 202 5.65 8.99 11.26
CA TYR A 202 6.47 8.32 10.27
C TYR A 202 7.50 9.27 9.65
N TYR A 203 8.63 8.69 9.24
CA TYR A 203 9.70 9.38 8.53
C TYR A 203 10.29 8.41 7.50
N LEU A 204 10.15 8.73 6.22
CA LEU A 204 10.53 7.88 5.10
C LEU A 204 11.47 8.66 4.19
N GLU A 205 12.72 8.22 4.08
CA GLU A 205 13.69 8.76 3.13
C GLU A 205 13.56 8.09 1.76
N GLU A 206 14.02 8.79 0.74
CA GLU A 206 14.16 8.27 -0.63
C GLU A 206 12.87 7.70 -1.24
N VAL A 207 11.69 8.26 -0.87
CA VAL A 207 10.42 7.85 -1.47
C VAL A 207 10.41 8.19 -2.95
N PRO A 208 10.37 7.19 -3.86
CA PRO A 208 10.50 7.44 -5.29
C PRO A 208 9.17 7.89 -5.91
N TRP A 209 9.27 8.66 -7.00
CA TRP A 209 8.16 9.04 -7.89
C TRP A 209 7.01 9.74 -7.15
N THR A 210 7.33 10.58 -6.19
CA THR A 210 6.33 11.28 -5.39
C THR A 210 5.57 12.29 -6.23
N MET A 211 4.25 12.30 -6.08
CA MET A 211 3.34 13.24 -6.74
C MET A 211 2.45 13.88 -5.69
N TYR A 212 2.40 15.20 -5.69
CA TYR A 212 1.50 15.95 -4.81
C TYR A 212 0.28 16.39 -5.61
N PHE A 213 -0.89 16.11 -5.07
CA PHE A 213 -2.18 16.38 -5.68
C PHE A 213 -3.16 17.11 -4.74
N ASP A 214 -2.84 17.18 -3.46
CA ASP A 214 -3.59 17.89 -2.44
C ASP A 214 -2.68 18.89 -1.73
N HIS A 215 -3.25 20.00 -1.25
CA HIS A 215 -2.51 21.07 -0.57
C HIS A 215 -2.66 21.02 0.95
N ASP A 216 -3.48 20.11 1.47
CA ASP A 216 -3.76 19.94 2.90
C ASP A 216 -2.77 19.00 3.59
#